data_9223e708a0c27c92137da35d133842db
#
_entry.id   9223e708a0c27c92137da35d133842db
#
_cell.length_a   1.000
_cell.length_b   1.000
_cell.length_c   1.000
_cell.angle_alpha   90.00
_cell.angle_beta   90.00
_cell.angle_gamma   90.00
#
_symmetry.space_group_name_H-M   'P 1'
#
loop_
_entity.id
_entity.type
_entity.pdbx_description
1 polymer ?
#
loop_
_entity_poly.entity_id
_entity_poly.type
_entity_poly.pdbx_seq_one_letter_code
_entity_poly.pdbx_strand_id
1 'polypeptide(L)' 'MTYNYSKLLGRMREKNITQEILAKKIGLQPPTLSQKLNNKAKFKQAEISNICDVLDIDAKEIGGYFFAH' A
#
# COMPACT_ATOMS: atom_id res chain seq x y z
N MET A 1 -5.96 -12.78 -11.27
CA MET A 1 -5.38 -11.51 -11.70
C MET A 1 -4.57 -10.91 -10.57
N THR A 2 -3.32 -10.54 -10.83
CA THR A 2 -2.42 -10.00 -9.82
C THR A 2 -2.11 -8.55 -10.13
N TYR A 3 -1.99 -7.74 -9.09
CA TYR A 3 -1.57 -6.35 -9.21
C TYR A 3 -0.07 -6.23 -8.99
N ASN A 4 0.53 -5.27 -9.65
CA ASN A 4 1.95 -4.98 -9.49
C ASN A 4 2.11 -3.81 -8.51
N TYR A 5 2.65 -4.10 -7.32
CA TYR A 5 2.83 -3.09 -6.28
C TYR A 5 4.26 -2.52 -6.21
N SER A 6 5.04 -2.71 -7.28
CA SER A 6 6.44 -2.22 -7.30
C SER A 6 6.53 -0.72 -7.07
N LYS A 7 5.62 0.04 -7.67
CA LYS A 7 5.59 1.49 -7.51
C LYS A 7 5.24 1.88 -6.07
N LEU A 8 4.31 1.16 -5.45
CA LEU A 8 3.92 1.39 -4.06
C LEU A 8 5.10 1.09 -3.12
N LEU A 9 5.79 -0.03 -3.33
CA LEU A 9 6.95 -0.39 -2.54
C LEU A 9 8.08 0.62 -2.71
N GLY A 10 8.27 1.14 -3.94
CA GLY A 10 9.23 2.19 -4.20
C GLY A 10 8.91 3.48 -3.44
N ARG A 11 7.63 3.84 -3.40
CA ARG A 11 7.19 5.03 -2.66
C ARG A 11 7.46 4.88 -1.16
N MET A 12 7.22 3.69 -0.63
CA MET A 12 7.54 3.40 0.77
C MET A 12 9.02 3.61 1.05
N ARG A 13 9.90 3.12 0.16
CA ARG A 13 11.34 3.31 0.30
C ARG A 13 11.73 4.79 0.23
N GLU A 14 11.14 5.55 -0.67
CA GLU A 14 11.38 6.99 -0.78
C GLU A 14 11.06 7.72 0.53
N LYS A 15 10.01 7.28 1.22
CA LYS A 15 9.56 7.88 2.47
C LYS A 15 10.20 7.25 3.69
N ASN A 16 11.08 6.26 3.51
CA ASN A 16 11.70 5.51 4.61
C ASN A 16 10.65 4.85 5.51
N ILE A 17 9.59 4.33 4.92
CA ILE A 17 8.50 3.67 5.65
C ILE A 17 8.52 2.19 5.31
N THR A 18 8.81 1.35 6.32
CA THR A 18 8.78 -0.10 6.16
C THR A 18 7.35 -0.62 6.21
N GLN A 19 7.16 -1.89 5.82
CA GLN A 19 5.84 -2.52 5.92
C GLN A 19 5.33 -2.52 7.36
N GLU A 20 6.22 -2.76 8.33
CA GLU A 20 5.86 -2.72 9.75
C GLU A 20 5.35 -1.35 10.16
N ILE A 21 6.07 -0.31 9.78
CA ILE A 21 5.69 1.06 10.10
C ILE A 21 4.36 1.41 9.42
N LEU A 22 4.21 1.06 8.15
CA LEU A 22 2.98 1.36 7.42
C LEU A 22 1.79 0.63 8.04
N ALA A 23 1.94 -0.66 8.35
CA ALA A 23 0.87 -1.44 8.97
C ALA A 23 0.41 -0.80 10.27
N LYS A 24 1.35 -0.39 11.10
CA LYS A 24 1.04 0.26 12.37
C LYS A 24 0.27 1.57 12.16
N LYS A 25 0.68 2.36 11.17
CA LYS A 25 0.04 3.65 10.89
C LYS A 25 -1.39 3.52 10.36
N ILE A 26 -1.69 2.44 9.67
CA ILE A 26 -3.02 2.23 9.09
C ILE A 26 -3.86 1.23 9.88
N GLY A 27 -3.37 0.77 11.02
CA GLY A 27 -4.13 -0.10 11.92
C GLY A 27 -4.23 -1.54 11.50
N LEU A 28 -3.27 -2.04 10.72
CA LEU A 28 -3.21 -3.44 10.32
C LEU A 28 -2.07 -4.15 11.03
N GLN A 29 -2.20 -5.48 11.15
CA GLN A 29 -1.08 -6.31 11.57
C GLN A 29 -0.09 -6.44 10.41
N PRO A 30 1.22 -6.47 10.67
CA PRO A 30 2.20 -6.62 9.59
C PRO A 30 1.97 -7.81 8.67
N PRO A 31 1.62 -9.01 9.17
CA PRO A 31 1.33 -10.14 8.28
C PRO A 31 0.14 -9.87 7.35
N THR A 32 -0.87 -9.15 7.84
CA THR A 32 -2.05 -8.82 7.04
C THR A 32 -1.67 -7.90 5.89
N LEU A 33 -0.87 -6.88 6.15
CA LEU A 33 -0.39 -5.97 5.10
C LEU A 33 0.48 -6.72 4.08
N SER A 34 1.36 -7.60 4.57
CA SER A 34 2.21 -8.40 3.69
C SER A 34 1.40 -9.26 2.73
N GLN A 35 0.33 -9.88 3.22
CA GLN A 35 -0.56 -10.68 2.38
C GLN A 35 -1.19 -9.84 1.28
N LYS A 36 -1.62 -8.63 1.60
CA LYS A 36 -2.20 -7.72 0.60
C LYS A 36 -1.18 -7.29 -0.45
N LEU A 37 0.03 -6.99 -0.03
CA LEU A 37 1.11 -6.63 -0.94
C LEU A 37 1.57 -7.79 -1.81
N ASN A 38 1.30 -9.03 -1.37
CA ASN A 38 1.64 -10.24 -2.14
C ASN A 38 0.43 -10.78 -2.92
N ASN A 39 -0.62 -10.01 -3.08
CA ASN A 39 -1.83 -10.39 -3.83
C ASN A 39 -2.59 -11.57 -3.23
N LYS A 40 -2.41 -11.87 -1.95
CA LYS A 40 -3.14 -12.94 -1.27
C LYS A 40 -4.43 -12.43 -0.64
N ALA A 41 -4.59 -11.12 -0.55
CA ALA A 41 -5.81 -10.47 -0.08
C ALA A 41 -5.92 -9.12 -0.79
N LYS A 42 -7.11 -8.57 -0.82
CA LYS A 42 -7.37 -7.29 -1.49
C LYS A 42 -7.30 -6.14 -0.48
N PHE A 43 -6.82 -5.00 -0.94
CA PHE A 43 -6.90 -3.78 -0.14
C PHE A 43 -8.35 -3.29 -0.07
N LYS A 44 -8.77 -2.90 1.12
CA LYS A 44 -10.05 -2.23 1.30
C LYS A 44 -9.90 -0.75 0.94
N GLN A 45 -11.00 -0.13 0.53
CA GLN A 45 -10.98 1.28 0.12
C GLN A 45 -10.44 2.18 1.23
N ALA A 46 -10.85 1.95 2.47
CA ALA A 46 -10.36 2.74 3.61
C ALA A 46 -8.85 2.57 3.82
N GLU A 47 -8.33 1.36 3.59
CA GLU A 47 -6.90 1.10 3.69
C GLU A 47 -6.12 1.84 2.62
N ILE A 48 -6.62 1.84 1.39
CA ILE A 48 -6.00 2.58 0.29
C ILE A 48 -5.93 4.07 0.63
N SER A 49 -7.03 4.62 1.13
CA SER A 49 -7.09 6.03 1.52
C SER A 49 -6.06 6.35 2.60
N ASN A 50 -5.98 5.50 3.63
CA ASN A 50 -5.02 5.71 4.72
C ASN A 50 -3.57 5.61 4.24
N ILE A 51 -3.28 4.66 3.35
CA ILE A 51 -1.94 4.53 2.77
C ILE A 51 -1.58 5.77 1.96
N CYS A 52 -2.51 6.28 1.17
CA CYS A 52 -2.28 7.49 0.40
C CYS A 52 -1.94 8.67 1.30
N ASP A 53 -2.63 8.80 2.45
CA ASP A 53 -2.34 9.85 3.41
C ASP A 53 -0.93 9.71 4.00
N VAL A 54 -0.55 8.50 4.37
CA VAL A 54 0.78 8.24 4.96
C VAL A 54 1.90 8.48 3.96
N LEU A 55 1.70 8.09 2.71
CA LEU A 55 2.73 8.14 1.67
C LEU A 55 2.65 9.36 0.76
N ASP A 56 1.74 10.29 1.05
CA ASP A 56 1.52 11.49 0.21
C ASP A 56 1.25 11.13 -1.25
N ILE A 57 0.37 10.16 -1.46
CA ILE A 57 -0.05 9.75 -2.81
C ILE A 57 -1.31 10.52 -3.19
N ASP A 58 -1.25 11.24 -4.30
CA ASP A 58 -2.38 11.99 -4.82
C ASP A 58 -3.48 11.03 -5.29
N ALA A 59 -4.74 11.39 -5.05
CA ALA A 59 -5.89 10.59 -5.43
C ALA A 59 -5.86 10.18 -6.91
N LYS A 60 -5.40 11.07 -7.78
CA LYS A 60 -5.33 10.78 -9.23
C LYS A 60 -4.26 9.74 -9.58
N GLU A 61 -3.37 9.41 -8.66
CA GLU A 61 -2.31 8.42 -8.87
C GLU A 61 -2.63 7.05 -8.29
N ILE A 62 -3.78 6.90 -7.62
CA ILE A 62 -4.17 5.64 -6.98
C ILE A 62 -4.12 4.46 -7.95
N GLY A 63 -4.60 4.66 -9.18
CA GLY A 63 -4.59 3.61 -10.20
C GLY A 63 -3.21 3.04 -10.46
N GLY A 64 -2.21 3.90 -10.56
CA GLY A 64 -0.83 3.47 -10.81
C GLY A 64 -0.19 2.77 -9.64
N TYR A 65 -0.57 3.10 -8.42
CA TYR A 65 0.00 2.49 -7.22
C TYR A 65 -0.70 1.20 -6.81
N PHE A 66 -2.02 1.11 -6.96
CA PHE A 66 -2.81 0.01 -6.41
C PHE A 66 -3.44 -0.91 -7.44
N PHE A 67 -3.58 -0.47 -8.68
CA PHE A 67 -4.30 -1.23 -9.71
C PHE A 67 -3.47 -1.48 -10.98
N ALA A 68 -2.16 -1.29 -10.92
CA ALA A 68 -1.26 -1.61 -12.03
C ALA A 68 -1.13 -3.14 -12.16
N HIS A 69 -0.99 -3.60 -13.39
CA HIS A 69 -0.83 -5.03 -13.69
C HIS A 69 0.57 -5.40 -14.18
#